data_e6195a9d521978583af5c4d02e03b6eb
#
_entry.id   e6195a9d521978583af5c4d02e03b6eb
#
_cell.length_a   1.000
_cell.length_b   1.000
_cell.length_c   1.000
_cell.angle_alpha   90.00
_cell.angle_beta   90.00
_cell.angle_gamma   90.00
#
_symmetry.space_group_name_H-M   'P 1'
#
loop_
_entity.id
_entity.type
_entity.pdbx_description
1 polymer ?
#
loop_
_entity_poly.entity_id
_entity_poly.type
_entity_poly.pdbx_seq_one_letter_code
_entity_poly.pdbx_strand_id
1 'polypeptide(L)'
;KVSPNVRYASFLFEGDLWLFNLVTGKLSKQTKVGVPSISEVPLGRYNRPDVEIGSYVWGGPTYAWSPDSRTIAVHYVDRRNMRKVPFPHYLGKETIANNVRRGYPGDPNEYRTIGFLSVENGDLNLLDLPSPTANRIAGFSWSPNGKLLLDRESDSATDRWLHTVDPVDGRLREIWHDHRETRVYTSIAS
;
A
#
# COMPACT_ATOMS: atom_id res chain seq x y z
N LYS A 1 -2.33 -5.30 -14.27
CA LYS A 1 -3.34 -6.37 -14.06
C LYS A 1 -4.55 -6.12 -14.95
N VAL A 2 -5.31 -7.17 -15.28
CA VAL A 2 -6.58 -7.05 -16.01
C VAL A 2 -7.73 -7.23 -15.03
N SER A 3 -8.82 -6.47 -15.21
CA SER A 3 -10.05 -6.62 -14.43
C SER A 3 -10.73 -7.98 -14.71
N PRO A 4 -11.44 -8.59 -13.74
CA PRO A 4 -12.13 -9.88 -13.96
C PRO A 4 -13.10 -9.89 -15.16
N ASN A 5 -13.77 -8.77 -15.44
CA ASN A 5 -14.67 -8.62 -16.60
C ASN A 5 -13.94 -8.28 -17.92
N VAL A 6 -12.61 -8.26 -17.92
CA VAL A 6 -11.75 -8.01 -19.10
C VAL A 6 -12.00 -6.65 -19.77
N ARG A 7 -12.59 -5.68 -19.06
CA ARG A 7 -12.84 -4.32 -19.61
C ARG A 7 -11.70 -3.36 -19.40
N TYR A 8 -10.85 -3.59 -18.40
CA TYR A 8 -9.79 -2.67 -18.01
C TYR A 8 -8.45 -3.39 -17.83
N ALA A 9 -7.38 -2.75 -18.27
CA ALA A 9 -6.03 -3.03 -17.81
C ALA A 9 -5.62 -1.97 -16.79
N SER A 10 -5.03 -2.39 -15.67
CA SER A 10 -4.60 -1.50 -14.58
C SER A 10 -3.10 -1.57 -14.36
N PHE A 11 -2.48 -0.44 -14.02
CA PHE A 11 -1.05 -0.35 -13.69
C PHE A 11 -0.79 0.82 -12.75
N LEU A 12 0.37 0.80 -12.11
CA LEU A 12 0.86 1.89 -11.25
C LEU A 12 1.87 2.72 -12.03
N PHE A 13 1.73 4.04 -11.91
CA PHE A 13 2.68 4.98 -12.46
C PHE A 13 2.76 6.23 -11.58
N GLU A 14 3.97 6.63 -11.18
CA GLU A 14 4.24 7.79 -10.32
C GLU A 14 3.43 7.81 -9.00
N GLY A 15 3.26 6.64 -8.39
CA GLY A 15 2.54 6.51 -7.13
C GLY A 15 1.02 6.47 -7.25
N ASP A 16 0.48 6.54 -8.46
CA ASP A 16 -0.95 6.51 -8.72
C ASP A 16 -1.39 5.30 -9.54
N LEU A 17 -2.66 4.93 -9.38
CA LEU A 17 -3.30 3.87 -10.14
C LEU A 17 -3.94 4.45 -11.41
N TRP A 18 -3.65 3.79 -12.53
CA TRP A 18 -4.16 4.12 -13.86
C TRP A 18 -4.96 2.96 -14.44
N LEU A 19 -6.01 3.29 -15.17
CA LEU A 19 -6.82 2.34 -15.93
C LEU A 19 -6.77 2.66 -17.42
N PHE A 20 -6.57 1.62 -18.21
CA PHE A 20 -6.75 1.64 -19.65
C PHE A 20 -8.01 0.84 -19.99
N ASN A 21 -9.00 1.49 -20.57
CA ASN A 21 -10.24 0.83 -21.01
C ASN A 21 -9.96 0.08 -22.31
N LEU A 22 -10.05 -1.24 -22.26
CA LEU A 22 -9.73 -2.13 -23.39
C LEU A 22 -10.76 -2.06 -24.53
N VAL A 23 -11.98 -1.53 -24.25
CA VAL A 23 -13.04 -1.40 -25.25
C VAL A 23 -12.92 -0.07 -25.99
N THR A 24 -12.69 1.03 -25.26
CA THR A 24 -12.69 2.39 -25.83
C THR A 24 -11.30 2.93 -26.15
N GLY A 25 -10.24 2.25 -25.70
CA GLY A 25 -8.86 2.73 -25.82
C GLY A 25 -8.52 3.93 -24.92
N LYS A 26 -9.42 4.33 -24.01
CA LYS A 26 -9.22 5.48 -23.14
C LYS A 26 -8.34 5.16 -21.95
N LEU A 27 -7.32 5.99 -21.72
CA LEU A 27 -6.49 5.99 -20.53
C LEU A 27 -7.02 6.99 -19.51
N SER A 28 -7.09 6.60 -18.23
CA SER A 28 -7.51 7.47 -17.13
C SER A 28 -6.67 7.25 -15.87
N LYS A 29 -6.27 8.35 -15.24
CA LYS A 29 -5.65 8.35 -13.91
C LYS A 29 -6.78 8.25 -12.88
N GLN A 30 -6.79 7.19 -12.08
CA GLN A 30 -7.87 6.91 -11.13
C GLN A 30 -7.62 7.50 -9.76
N THR A 31 -6.36 7.54 -9.32
CA THR A 31 -6.00 8.17 -8.05
C THR A 31 -5.17 9.43 -8.30
N LYS A 32 -5.14 10.34 -7.32
CA LYS A 32 -4.34 11.57 -7.32
C LYS A 32 -3.63 11.73 -5.99
N VAL A 33 -3.07 10.63 -5.48
CA VAL A 33 -2.42 10.58 -4.17
C VAL A 33 -0.90 10.62 -4.27
N GLY A 34 -0.34 10.29 -5.43
CA GLY A 34 1.09 10.22 -5.64
C GLY A 34 1.80 11.54 -5.33
N VAL A 35 2.77 11.49 -4.40
CA VAL A 35 3.68 12.59 -4.10
C VAL A 35 5.09 12.09 -4.38
N PRO A 36 5.86 12.75 -5.25
CA PRO A 36 7.21 12.34 -5.59
C PRO A 36 8.11 12.18 -4.35
N SER A 37 9.16 11.39 -4.48
CA SER A 37 10.21 11.27 -3.47
C SER A 37 10.90 12.62 -3.26
N ILE A 38 11.29 12.90 -2.02
CA ILE A 38 12.20 14.03 -1.71
C ILE A 38 13.63 13.79 -2.19
N SER A 39 13.95 12.57 -2.62
CA SER A 39 15.28 12.20 -3.09
C SER A 39 15.51 12.72 -4.52
N GLU A 40 16.56 13.48 -4.72
CA GLU A 40 16.97 14.00 -6.04
C GLU A 40 17.76 12.96 -6.87
N VAL A 41 18.32 11.96 -6.19
CA VAL A 41 19.15 10.92 -6.82
C VAL A 41 18.50 9.55 -6.62
N PRO A 42 18.44 8.71 -7.67
CA PRO A 42 17.93 7.35 -7.54
C PRO A 42 18.78 6.52 -6.56
N LEU A 43 18.17 6.09 -5.44
CA LEU A 43 18.80 5.24 -4.43
C LEU A 43 18.15 3.84 -4.39
N GLY A 44 17.77 3.33 -5.55
CA GLY A 44 17.10 2.05 -5.67
C GLY A 44 15.81 2.00 -4.86
N ARG A 45 15.66 0.99 -4.00
CA ARG A 45 14.44 0.80 -3.18
C ARG A 45 14.14 1.93 -2.17
N TYR A 46 15.10 2.80 -1.88
CA TYR A 46 14.91 3.94 -0.97
C TYR A 46 14.40 5.19 -1.67
N ASN A 47 14.43 5.21 -3.00
CA ASN A 47 13.89 6.32 -3.80
C ASN A 47 12.42 6.06 -4.15
N ARG A 48 11.57 6.01 -3.12
CA ARG A 48 10.12 5.79 -3.28
C ARG A 48 9.36 7.10 -3.15
N PRO A 49 8.22 7.24 -3.82
CA PRO A 49 7.33 8.38 -3.61
C PRO A 49 7.05 8.61 -2.12
N ASP A 50 6.91 9.88 -1.72
CA ASP A 50 6.53 10.23 -0.36
C ASP A 50 5.10 9.76 -0.03
N VAL A 51 4.21 9.75 -1.05
CA VAL A 51 2.88 9.14 -0.98
C VAL A 51 2.63 8.33 -2.25
N GLU A 52 2.11 7.14 -2.12
CA GLU A 52 1.83 6.26 -3.26
C GLU A 52 0.73 5.23 -2.97
N ILE A 53 0.11 4.75 -4.06
CA ILE A 53 -0.47 3.42 -4.07
C ILE A 53 0.69 2.45 -4.31
N GLY A 54 1.04 1.67 -3.31
CA GLY A 54 2.26 0.87 -3.37
C GLY A 54 2.23 -0.32 -2.43
N SER A 55 3.38 -0.95 -2.25
CA SER A 55 3.57 -2.03 -1.29
C SER A 55 4.62 -1.66 -0.27
N TYR A 56 4.81 -2.52 0.72
CA TYR A 56 5.97 -2.44 1.59
C TYR A 56 7.27 -2.58 0.77
N VAL A 57 8.35 -1.94 1.23
CA VAL A 57 9.65 -1.95 0.53
C VAL A 57 10.21 -3.36 0.27
N TRP A 58 9.80 -4.33 1.08
CA TRP A 58 10.22 -5.74 0.99
C TRP A 58 9.24 -6.63 0.22
N GLY A 59 8.18 -6.05 -0.35
CA GLY A 59 7.16 -6.77 -1.10
C GLY A 59 5.77 -6.66 -0.47
N GLY A 60 4.82 -7.40 -1.01
CA GLY A 60 3.42 -7.41 -0.61
C GLY A 60 2.48 -6.91 -1.71
N PRO A 61 1.18 -7.03 -1.49
CA PRO A 61 0.19 -6.63 -2.49
C PRO A 61 0.15 -5.11 -2.62
N THR A 62 0.01 -4.62 -3.84
CA THR A 62 -0.16 -3.20 -4.15
C THR A 62 -1.62 -2.84 -4.35
N TYR A 63 -2.34 -3.66 -5.08
CA TYR A 63 -3.79 -3.52 -5.30
C TYR A 63 -4.39 -4.85 -5.79
N ALA A 64 -5.71 -5.00 -5.61
CA ALA A 64 -6.48 -6.16 -6.05
C ALA A 64 -7.86 -5.74 -6.55
N TRP A 65 -8.27 -6.30 -7.69
CA TRP A 65 -9.61 -6.13 -8.24
C TRP A 65 -10.64 -6.92 -7.46
N SER A 66 -11.80 -6.33 -7.19
CA SER A 66 -12.97 -7.05 -6.70
C SER A 66 -13.49 -8.02 -7.77
N PRO A 67 -14.14 -9.13 -7.37
CA PRO A 67 -14.68 -10.10 -8.33
C PRO A 67 -15.67 -9.52 -9.35
N ASP A 68 -16.45 -8.52 -8.94
CA ASP A 68 -17.41 -7.82 -9.79
C ASP A 68 -16.80 -6.72 -10.68
N SER A 69 -15.49 -6.45 -10.54
CA SER A 69 -14.76 -5.41 -11.27
C SER A 69 -15.22 -3.98 -11.02
N ARG A 70 -15.95 -3.71 -9.94
CA ARG A 70 -16.44 -2.37 -9.60
C ARG A 70 -15.54 -1.63 -8.64
N THR A 71 -14.77 -2.37 -7.83
CA THR A 71 -13.92 -1.81 -6.79
C THR A 71 -12.50 -2.35 -6.91
N ILE A 72 -11.53 -1.53 -6.57
CA ILE A 72 -10.14 -1.95 -6.44
C ILE A 72 -9.71 -1.67 -5.01
N ALA A 73 -9.31 -2.72 -4.27
CA ALA A 73 -8.60 -2.53 -3.02
C ALA A 73 -7.17 -2.09 -3.32
N VAL A 74 -6.73 -1.01 -2.70
CA VAL A 74 -5.39 -0.44 -2.90
C VAL A 74 -4.65 -0.34 -1.57
N HIS A 75 -3.35 -0.57 -1.59
CA HIS A 75 -2.48 -0.33 -0.45
C HIS A 75 -1.96 1.10 -0.54
N TYR A 76 -2.43 1.96 0.36
CA TYR A 76 -2.02 3.36 0.48
C TYR A 76 -0.85 3.49 1.45
N VAL A 77 0.18 4.20 1.05
CA VAL A 77 1.40 4.41 1.86
C VAL A 77 1.75 5.90 1.88
N ASP A 78 1.90 6.47 3.08
CA ASP A 78 2.35 7.86 3.29
C ASP A 78 3.60 7.89 4.18
N ARG A 79 4.69 8.43 3.66
CA ARG A 79 6.00 8.50 4.32
C ARG A 79 6.33 9.90 4.81
N ARG A 80 5.45 10.89 4.62
CA ARG A 80 5.77 12.30 4.89
C ARG A 80 6.12 12.57 6.34
N ASN A 81 5.61 11.77 7.28
CA ASN A 81 5.92 11.87 8.72
C ASN A 81 7.23 11.18 9.12
N MET A 82 7.86 10.42 8.22
CA MET A 82 9.15 9.79 8.49
C MET A 82 10.27 10.82 8.52
N ARG A 83 11.29 10.54 9.34
CA ARG A 83 12.51 11.33 9.39
C ARG A 83 13.17 11.44 8.02
N LYS A 84 13.74 12.62 7.74
CA LYS A 84 14.64 12.83 6.61
C LYS A 84 16.06 12.50 7.04
N VAL A 85 16.70 11.59 6.33
CA VAL A 85 18.08 11.16 6.62
C VAL A 85 18.96 11.51 5.42
N PRO A 86 20.08 12.25 5.63
CA PRO A 86 21.00 12.56 4.57
C PRO A 86 21.80 11.31 4.19
N PHE A 87 21.85 11.01 2.89
CA PHE A 87 22.73 10.01 2.29
C PHE A 87 23.74 10.73 1.40
N PRO A 88 25.04 10.70 1.73
CA PRO A 88 26.04 11.33 0.87
C PRO A 88 26.14 10.59 -0.48
N HIS A 89 26.10 11.35 -1.55
CA HIS A 89 26.31 10.87 -2.89
C HIS A 89 27.69 11.28 -3.38
N TYR A 90 28.58 10.30 -3.55
CA TYR A 90 30.01 10.51 -3.83
C TYR A 90 30.39 10.36 -5.31
N LEU A 91 29.45 9.99 -6.19
CA LEU A 91 29.73 9.68 -7.60
C LEU A 91 29.78 10.91 -8.52
N GLY A 92 29.47 12.10 -7.99
CA GLY A 92 29.55 13.35 -8.74
C GLY A 92 30.90 14.06 -8.55
N LYS A 93 31.05 15.20 -9.24
CA LYS A 93 32.21 16.10 -9.04
C LYS A 93 32.27 16.66 -7.61
N GLU A 94 31.12 16.82 -7.00
CA GLU A 94 30.94 17.29 -5.63
C GLU A 94 30.10 16.28 -4.87
N THR A 95 30.43 16.12 -3.57
CA THR A 95 29.62 15.32 -2.66
C THR A 95 28.38 16.09 -2.27
N ILE A 96 27.21 15.55 -2.58
CA ILE A 96 25.93 16.13 -2.18
C ILE A 96 25.23 15.24 -1.13
N ALA A 97 24.53 15.87 -0.19
CA ALA A 97 23.68 15.16 0.77
C ALA A 97 22.31 14.96 0.13
N ASN A 98 22.00 13.71 -0.27
CA ASN A 98 20.69 13.35 -0.79
C ASN A 98 19.79 12.88 0.35
N ASN A 99 18.66 13.53 0.56
CA ASN A 99 17.74 13.18 1.63
C ASN A 99 16.81 12.04 1.22
N VAL A 100 16.59 11.10 2.13
CA VAL A 100 15.62 10.01 1.99
C VAL A 100 14.71 9.92 3.21
N ARG A 101 13.51 9.41 3.05
CA ARG A 101 12.61 9.06 4.15
C ARG A 101 13.04 7.73 4.76
N ARG A 102 13.51 7.75 5.99
CA ARG A 102 13.92 6.55 6.72
C ARG A 102 13.76 6.73 8.21
N GLY A 103 12.98 5.86 8.86
CA GLY A 103 12.91 5.79 10.33
C GLY A 103 14.12 5.08 10.93
N TYR A 104 14.53 5.53 12.10
CA TYR A 104 15.40 4.79 13.02
C TYR A 104 14.53 4.07 14.06
N PRO A 105 15.09 3.13 14.84
CA PRO A 105 14.38 2.53 15.97
C PRO A 105 13.79 3.61 16.90
N GLY A 106 12.46 3.53 17.14
CA GLY A 106 11.73 4.52 17.93
C GLY A 106 11.15 5.70 17.15
N ASP A 107 11.52 5.91 15.90
CA ASP A 107 10.89 6.91 15.05
C ASP A 107 9.53 6.45 14.52
N PRO A 108 8.64 7.37 14.13
CA PRO A 108 7.42 7.02 13.40
C PRO A 108 7.74 6.27 12.10
N ASN A 109 7.01 5.20 11.86
CA ASN A 109 7.05 4.49 10.58
C ASN A 109 6.16 5.17 9.53
N GLU A 110 6.22 4.68 8.28
CA GLU A 110 5.29 5.07 7.24
C GLU A 110 3.85 4.70 7.65
N TYR A 111 2.91 5.63 7.42
CA TYR A 111 1.49 5.34 7.56
C TYR A 111 1.03 4.46 6.41
N ARG A 112 0.28 3.41 6.73
CA ARG A 112 -0.27 2.45 5.76
C ARG A 112 -1.71 2.15 6.07
N THR A 113 -2.50 2.07 5.02
CA THR A 113 -3.88 1.59 5.12
C THR A 113 -4.33 0.97 3.80
N ILE A 114 -5.51 0.37 3.82
CA ILE A 114 -6.22 -0.06 2.63
C ILE A 114 -7.21 1.03 2.23
N GLY A 115 -7.30 1.28 0.93
CA GLY A 115 -8.36 2.10 0.36
C GLY A 115 -9.23 1.27 -0.58
N PHE A 116 -10.50 1.64 -0.70
CA PHE A 116 -11.42 1.13 -1.71
C PHE A 116 -11.63 2.19 -2.77
N LEU A 117 -11.16 1.92 -3.97
CA LEU A 117 -11.30 2.78 -5.13
C LEU A 117 -12.50 2.32 -5.96
N SER A 118 -13.46 3.20 -6.17
CA SER A 118 -14.56 3.00 -7.10
C SER A 118 -14.08 3.16 -8.55
N VAL A 119 -14.32 2.16 -9.39
CA VAL A 119 -13.93 2.20 -10.81
C VAL A 119 -14.80 3.16 -11.61
N GLU A 120 -16.04 3.37 -11.17
CA GLU A 120 -17.03 4.19 -11.86
C GLU A 120 -16.73 5.68 -11.74
N ASN A 121 -16.50 6.18 -10.53
CA ASN A 121 -16.34 7.61 -10.25
C ASN A 121 -14.93 8.01 -9.80
N GLY A 122 -14.05 7.05 -9.49
CA GLY A 122 -12.69 7.32 -9.05
C GLY A 122 -12.58 7.72 -7.57
N ASP A 123 -13.65 7.59 -6.80
CA ASP A 123 -13.63 7.89 -5.36
C ASP A 123 -12.77 6.87 -4.61
N LEU A 124 -11.86 7.37 -3.79
CA LEU A 124 -10.97 6.57 -2.95
C LEU A 124 -11.32 6.78 -1.48
N ASN A 125 -11.86 5.74 -0.85
CA ASN A 125 -12.17 5.71 0.57
C ASN A 125 -11.09 4.94 1.33
N LEU A 126 -10.31 5.63 2.17
CA LEU A 126 -9.29 5.01 3.01
C LEU A 126 -9.93 4.46 4.29
N LEU A 127 -9.51 3.26 4.68
CA LEU A 127 -9.94 2.65 5.95
C LEU A 127 -9.24 3.30 7.13
N ASP A 128 -9.99 3.51 8.20
CA ASP A 128 -9.44 3.78 9.52
C ASP A 128 -9.13 2.45 10.20
N LEU A 129 -7.87 2.05 10.18
CA LEU A 129 -7.44 0.79 10.77
C LEU A 129 -7.24 0.94 12.27
N PRO A 130 -7.79 0.02 13.08
CA PRO A 130 -7.63 0.07 14.53
C PRO A 130 -6.18 -0.13 14.93
N SER A 131 -5.76 0.65 15.94
CA SER A 131 -4.44 0.66 16.57
C SER A 131 -3.32 1.33 15.77
N PRO A 132 -2.63 2.28 16.38
CA PRO A 132 -1.48 2.95 15.78
C PRO A 132 -0.26 2.04 15.59
N THR A 133 -0.25 0.86 16.21
CA THR A 133 0.88 -0.08 16.18
C THR A 133 0.72 -1.19 15.14
N ALA A 134 -0.43 -1.29 14.48
CA ALA A 134 -0.70 -2.32 13.49
C ALA A 134 -0.58 -1.77 12.08
N ASN A 135 0.60 -1.35 11.70
CA ASN A 135 0.79 -0.59 10.46
C ASN A 135 1.32 -1.42 9.30
N ARG A 136 1.59 -2.71 9.51
CA ARG A 136 2.08 -3.57 8.45
C ARG A 136 0.96 -4.37 7.83
N ILE A 137 0.67 -4.11 6.56
CA ILE A 137 -0.25 -4.90 5.76
C ILE A 137 0.55 -6.02 5.11
N ALA A 138 0.40 -7.22 5.65
CA ALA A 138 1.11 -8.41 5.17
C ALA A 138 0.47 -8.95 3.89
N GLY A 139 -0.87 -8.85 3.77
CA GLY A 139 -1.58 -9.31 2.63
C GLY A 139 -3.03 -8.81 2.56
N PHE A 140 -3.61 -8.86 1.38
CA PHE A 140 -5.05 -8.75 1.21
C PHE A 140 -5.51 -9.42 -0.08
N SER A 141 -6.72 -9.97 -0.05
CA SER A 141 -7.35 -10.63 -1.20
C SER A 141 -8.86 -10.54 -1.11
N TRP A 142 -9.51 -10.60 -2.25
CA TRP A 142 -10.96 -10.63 -2.30
C TRP A 142 -11.50 -12.05 -2.14
N SER A 143 -12.51 -12.19 -1.31
CA SER A 143 -13.32 -13.40 -1.26
C SER A 143 -14.35 -13.42 -2.40
N PRO A 144 -14.84 -14.60 -2.80
CA PRO A 144 -15.83 -14.69 -3.87
C PRO A 144 -17.14 -13.92 -3.60
N ASN A 145 -17.49 -13.70 -2.34
CA ASN A 145 -18.67 -12.95 -1.92
C ASN A 145 -18.45 -11.43 -1.80
N GLY A 146 -17.32 -10.91 -2.34
CA GLY A 146 -17.06 -9.48 -2.41
C GLY A 146 -16.57 -8.82 -1.12
N LYS A 147 -16.18 -9.59 -0.10
CA LYS A 147 -15.50 -9.06 1.09
C LYS A 147 -13.99 -9.14 0.92
N LEU A 148 -13.26 -8.17 1.47
CA LEU A 148 -11.80 -8.21 1.49
C LEU A 148 -11.31 -8.98 2.71
N LEU A 149 -10.42 -9.93 2.50
CA LEU A 149 -9.63 -10.54 3.56
C LEU A 149 -8.37 -9.68 3.72
N LEU A 150 -8.10 -9.22 4.95
CA LEU A 150 -6.99 -8.34 5.28
C LEU A 150 -6.12 -8.98 6.36
N ASP A 151 -4.85 -9.18 6.03
CA ASP A 151 -3.81 -9.70 6.91
C ASP A 151 -2.91 -8.55 7.38
N ARG A 152 -2.87 -8.32 8.69
CA ARG A 152 -2.10 -7.23 9.32
C ARG A 152 -1.15 -7.75 10.37
N GLU A 153 -0.03 -7.06 10.53
CA GLU A 153 0.93 -7.28 11.62
C GLU A 153 1.19 -5.99 12.40
N SER A 154 1.51 -6.12 13.69
CA SER A 154 2.08 -5.03 14.46
C SER A 154 3.49 -4.68 13.96
N ASP A 155 3.94 -3.44 14.23
CA ASP A 155 5.32 -3.03 13.89
C ASP A 155 6.38 -3.85 14.62
N SER A 156 6.08 -4.29 15.85
CA SER A 156 6.91 -5.21 16.61
C SER A 156 6.91 -6.64 16.05
N ALA A 157 5.94 -6.96 15.18
CA ALA A 157 5.65 -8.30 14.69
C ALA A 157 5.36 -9.33 15.82
N THR A 158 4.84 -8.85 16.96
CA THR A 158 4.35 -9.67 18.04
C THR A 158 2.90 -10.09 17.88
N ASP A 159 2.16 -9.33 17.08
CA ASP A 159 0.74 -9.55 16.81
C ASP A 159 0.46 -9.66 15.33
N ARG A 160 -0.44 -10.55 14.97
CA ARG A 160 -0.96 -10.71 13.62
C ARG A 160 -2.46 -10.93 13.65
N TRP A 161 -3.16 -10.21 12.81
CA TRP A 161 -4.61 -10.26 12.73
C TRP A 161 -5.07 -10.59 11.32
N LEU A 162 -6.10 -11.41 11.24
CA LEU A 162 -6.84 -11.63 10.02
C LEU A 162 -8.25 -11.05 10.16
N HIS A 163 -8.62 -10.16 9.26
CA HIS A 163 -9.92 -9.49 9.24
C HIS A 163 -10.67 -9.77 7.94
N THR A 164 -11.99 -9.79 8.03
CA THR A 164 -12.82 -9.50 6.85
C THR A 164 -13.21 -8.04 6.89
N VAL A 165 -13.19 -7.38 5.73
CA VAL A 165 -13.57 -5.99 5.56
C VAL A 165 -14.72 -5.88 4.58
N ASP A 166 -15.76 -5.16 4.96
CA ASP A 166 -16.86 -4.82 4.05
C ASP A 166 -16.45 -3.57 3.23
N PRO A 167 -16.41 -3.63 1.89
CA PRO A 167 -15.99 -2.50 1.07
C PRO A 167 -16.99 -1.35 1.04
N VAL A 168 -18.24 -1.57 1.48
CA VAL A 168 -19.32 -0.57 1.44
C VAL A 168 -19.21 0.40 2.61
N ASP A 169 -19.06 -0.14 3.83
CA ASP A 169 -19.05 0.65 5.07
C ASP A 169 -17.68 0.66 5.78
N GLY A 170 -16.69 -0.06 5.23
CA GLY A 170 -15.35 -0.16 5.82
C GLY A 170 -15.30 -0.98 7.11
N ARG A 171 -16.37 -1.67 7.50
CA ARG A 171 -16.43 -2.41 8.75
C ARG A 171 -15.46 -3.58 8.74
N LEU A 172 -14.56 -3.58 9.75
CA LEU A 172 -13.66 -4.68 10.02
C LEU A 172 -14.31 -5.67 10.99
N ARG A 173 -14.18 -6.96 10.67
CA ARG A 173 -14.50 -8.05 11.57
C ARG A 173 -13.27 -8.93 11.71
N GLU A 174 -12.73 -8.98 12.94
CA GLU A 174 -11.66 -9.89 13.27
C GLU A 174 -12.16 -11.34 13.17
N ILE A 175 -11.38 -12.19 12.49
CA ILE A 175 -11.65 -13.63 12.38
C ILE A 175 -10.55 -14.46 13.05
N TRP A 176 -9.37 -13.87 13.23
CA TRP A 176 -8.27 -14.53 13.90
C TRP A 176 -7.25 -13.51 14.41
N HIS A 177 -6.65 -13.79 15.57
CA HIS A 177 -5.56 -13.04 16.17
C HIS A 177 -4.56 -14.01 16.78
N ASP A 178 -3.28 -13.82 16.53
CA ASP A 178 -2.17 -14.49 17.21
C ASP A 178 -1.29 -13.43 17.88
N HIS A 179 -0.99 -13.66 19.15
CA HIS A 179 -0.07 -12.84 19.93
C HIS A 179 1.03 -13.71 20.50
N ARG A 180 2.27 -13.24 20.39
CA ARG A 180 3.44 -13.91 20.97
C ARG A 180 4.36 -12.87 21.60
N GLU A 181 4.99 -13.25 22.71
CA GLU A 181 6.02 -12.41 23.35
C GLU A 181 7.24 -12.18 22.44
N THR A 182 7.47 -13.10 21.52
CA THR A 182 8.50 -13.00 20.49
C THR A 182 7.87 -12.88 19.11
N ARG A 183 8.66 -12.45 18.14
CA ARG A 183 8.23 -12.21 16.77
C ARG A 183 7.48 -13.41 16.15
N VAL A 184 6.28 -13.15 15.64
CA VAL A 184 5.50 -14.14 14.87
C VAL A 184 6.07 -14.24 13.45
N TYR A 185 6.93 -15.21 13.22
CA TYR A 185 7.28 -15.59 11.85
C TYR A 185 6.32 -16.70 11.40
N THR A 186 5.24 -16.31 10.77
CA THR A 186 4.46 -17.24 9.97
C THR A 186 4.61 -16.88 8.51
N SER A 187 5.48 -17.60 7.80
CA SER A 187 5.26 -17.73 6.37
C SER A 187 3.97 -18.53 6.22
N ILE A 188 2.86 -17.89 5.92
CA ILE A 188 1.77 -18.60 5.29
C ILE A 188 2.32 -18.94 3.90
N ALA A 189 2.74 -20.19 3.74
CA ALA A 189 3.09 -20.69 2.44
C ALA A 189 1.86 -20.53 1.54
N SER A 190 1.99 -19.70 0.55
CA SER A 190 1.04 -19.54 -0.56
C SER A 190 1.06 -20.78 -1.43
#